data_8425c4b58970ca6da8c985ecd95c1dfd
#
_entry.id   8425c4b58970ca6da8c985ecd95c1dfd
#
_cell.length_a   1.000
_cell.length_b   1.000
_cell.length_c   1.000
_cell.angle_alpha   90.00
_cell.angle_beta   90.00
_cell.angle_gamma   90.00
#
_symmetry.space_group_name_H-M   'P 1'
#
loop_
_entity.id
_entity.type
_entity.pdbx_description
1 polymer ?
#
loop_
_entity_poly.entity_id
_entity_poly.type
_entity_poly.pdbx_seq_one_letter_code
_entity_poly.pdbx_strand_id
1 'polypeptide(L)'
;MKKILLVLVLFLTGCVGIPENVKPVDNFKLEKYLGKWYEIARLDHRFERGLSRITADYSLRDDGGVRVLNRGYSAKENEWKEAEGKAYFVKGTDQGYLKVSFFGPFYGSYVVFELDHENYQYSLVCGPDKSYLWILARAPEMKKDVMDKLVAKASALGFDTSKLIFVDHR
;
A
#
# COMPACT_ATOMS: atom_id res chain seq x y z
N MET A 1 29.12 19.39 -42.14
CA MET A 1 28.36 19.86 -40.96
C MET A 1 27.69 18.65 -40.31
N LYS A 2 28.23 18.10 -39.19
CA LYS A 2 27.63 16.95 -38.49
C LYS A 2 26.53 17.46 -37.56
N LYS A 3 25.27 17.05 -37.81
CA LYS A 3 24.14 17.34 -36.91
C LYS A 3 24.25 16.40 -35.70
N ILE A 4 24.55 16.97 -34.52
CA ILE A 4 24.51 16.26 -33.26
C ILE A 4 23.03 16.12 -32.87
N LEU A 5 22.50 14.89 -32.93
CA LEU A 5 21.17 14.56 -32.42
C LEU A 5 21.25 14.43 -30.91
N LEU A 6 20.77 15.45 -30.19
CA LEU A 6 20.67 15.44 -28.73
C LEU A 6 19.50 14.54 -28.35
N VAL A 7 19.79 13.30 -27.94
CA VAL A 7 18.77 12.38 -27.40
C VAL A 7 18.46 12.83 -25.97
N LEU A 8 17.34 13.50 -25.79
CA LEU A 8 16.80 13.85 -24.47
C LEU A 8 16.26 12.57 -23.83
N VAL A 9 17.07 11.94 -22.97
CA VAL A 9 16.60 10.80 -22.15
C VAL A 9 15.72 11.36 -21.03
N LEU A 10 14.40 11.29 -21.23
CA LEU A 10 13.45 11.52 -20.16
C LEU A 10 13.55 10.35 -19.15
N PHE A 11 14.20 10.60 -18.02
CA PHE A 11 14.09 9.72 -16.88
C PHE A 11 12.65 9.81 -16.33
N LEU A 12 11.81 8.85 -16.68
CA LEU A 12 10.53 8.62 -16.04
C LEU A 12 10.81 8.04 -14.63
N THR A 13 11.10 8.92 -13.68
CA THR A 13 11.15 8.55 -12.27
C THR A 13 9.74 8.22 -11.83
N GLY A 14 9.44 6.95 -11.59
CA GLY A 14 8.23 6.56 -10.89
C GLY A 14 8.14 7.32 -9.55
N CYS A 15 6.91 7.64 -9.11
CA CYS A 15 6.69 8.37 -7.86
C CYS A 15 7.01 7.50 -6.64
N VAL A 16 8.29 7.32 -6.33
CA VAL A 16 8.81 6.59 -5.16
C VAL A 16 9.20 7.59 -4.05
N GLY A 17 8.35 8.59 -3.81
CA GLY A 17 8.50 9.53 -2.70
C GLY A 17 7.86 9.01 -1.41
N ILE A 18 8.20 9.66 -0.29
CA ILE A 18 7.51 9.49 1.00
C ILE A 18 6.83 10.82 1.30
N PRO A 19 5.55 10.84 1.73
CA PRO A 19 4.88 12.08 2.10
C PRO A 19 5.61 12.81 3.22
N GLU A 20 5.53 14.13 3.22
CA GLU A 20 6.15 14.96 4.26
C GLU A 20 5.68 14.54 5.66
N ASN A 21 6.64 14.48 6.62
CA ASN A 21 6.47 14.05 8.00
C ASN A 21 6.09 12.56 8.21
N VAL A 22 6.01 11.76 7.15
CA VAL A 22 5.84 10.31 7.24
C VAL A 22 7.22 9.64 7.28
N LYS A 23 7.39 8.67 8.17
CA LYS A 23 8.59 7.84 8.24
C LYS A 23 8.19 6.37 8.18
N PRO A 24 8.84 5.56 7.33
CA PRO A 24 8.62 4.11 7.35
C PRO A 24 9.02 3.55 8.71
N VAL A 25 8.35 2.47 9.11
CA VAL A 25 8.74 1.75 10.33
C VAL A 25 10.10 1.08 10.14
N ASP A 26 10.91 1.11 11.20
CA ASP A 26 12.16 0.35 11.30
C ASP A 26 11.89 -1.06 11.86
N ASN A 27 12.91 -1.94 11.82
CA ASN A 27 12.82 -3.33 12.26
C ASN A 27 11.67 -4.12 11.60
N PHE A 28 11.36 -3.76 10.37
CA PHE A 28 10.37 -4.46 9.55
C PHE A 28 10.87 -5.87 9.20
N LYS A 29 10.03 -6.88 9.42
CA LYS A 29 10.30 -8.28 9.10
C LYS A 29 9.34 -8.76 8.04
N LEU A 30 9.85 -8.90 6.81
CA LEU A 30 9.01 -9.27 5.67
C LEU A 30 8.29 -10.60 5.90
N GLU A 31 8.99 -11.59 6.44
CA GLU A 31 8.44 -12.93 6.72
C GLU A 31 7.20 -12.91 7.63
N LYS A 32 7.11 -11.93 8.55
CA LYS A 32 5.93 -11.72 9.39
C LYS A 32 4.82 -10.94 8.66
N TYR A 33 5.19 -10.15 7.64
CA TYR A 33 4.26 -9.33 6.89
C TYR A 33 3.59 -10.10 5.75
N LEU A 34 4.19 -11.18 5.27
CA LEU A 34 3.63 -12.04 4.22
C LEU A 34 2.26 -12.62 4.59
N GLY A 35 1.56 -13.12 3.58
CA GLY A 35 0.21 -13.69 3.69
C GLY A 35 -0.89 -12.65 3.53
N LYS A 36 -2.08 -12.99 3.98
CA LYS A 36 -3.29 -12.21 3.76
C LYS A 36 -3.45 -11.05 4.74
N TRP A 37 -3.87 -9.91 4.17
CA TRP A 37 -4.33 -8.73 4.88
C TRP A 37 -5.71 -8.32 4.37
N TYR A 38 -6.57 -7.86 5.25
CA TYR A 38 -7.86 -7.27 4.94
C TYR A 38 -7.71 -5.74 4.94
N GLU A 39 -8.25 -5.10 3.92
CA GLU A 39 -8.35 -3.66 3.88
C GLU A 39 -9.54 -3.21 4.72
N ILE A 40 -9.28 -2.57 5.84
CA ILE A 40 -10.33 -2.11 6.78
C ILE A 40 -10.85 -0.74 6.38
N ALA A 41 -9.96 0.16 5.96
CA ALA A 41 -10.34 1.47 5.45
C ALA A 41 -9.28 2.02 4.50
N ARG A 42 -9.68 2.95 3.64
CA ARG A 42 -8.79 3.66 2.71
C ARG A 42 -9.27 5.08 2.41
N LEU A 43 -8.41 5.92 1.87
CA LEU A 43 -8.82 7.07 1.09
C LEU A 43 -9.27 6.64 -0.31
N ASP A 44 -10.20 7.41 -0.92
CA ASP A 44 -10.72 7.06 -2.25
C ASP A 44 -9.65 7.18 -3.33
N HIS A 45 -9.50 6.14 -4.12
CA HIS A 45 -8.73 6.14 -5.34
C HIS A 45 -9.34 5.20 -6.39
N ARG A 46 -9.05 5.48 -7.65
CA ARG A 46 -9.73 4.85 -8.79
C ARG A 46 -9.57 3.32 -8.89
N PHE A 47 -8.49 2.77 -8.31
CA PHE A 47 -8.16 1.35 -8.46
C PHE A 47 -9.13 0.42 -7.73
N GLU A 48 -9.70 0.87 -6.60
CA GLU A 48 -10.54 0.06 -5.71
C GLU A 48 -11.95 0.64 -5.56
N ARG A 49 -12.27 1.69 -6.35
CA ARG A 49 -13.57 2.34 -6.28
C ARG A 49 -14.71 1.38 -6.60
N GLY A 50 -15.68 1.31 -5.69
CA GLY A 50 -16.85 0.43 -5.83
C GLY A 50 -16.59 -1.03 -5.47
N LEU A 51 -15.40 -1.36 -4.94
CA LEU A 51 -15.09 -2.70 -4.44
C LEU A 51 -15.35 -2.81 -2.93
N SER A 52 -15.79 -3.99 -2.51
CA SER A 52 -15.93 -4.44 -1.13
C SER A 52 -15.11 -5.73 -0.91
N ARG A 53 -15.04 -6.21 0.32
CA ARG A 53 -14.33 -7.44 0.67
C ARG A 53 -12.88 -7.48 0.16
N ILE A 54 -12.19 -6.32 0.24
CA ILE A 54 -10.87 -6.15 -0.35
C ILE A 54 -9.82 -6.81 0.54
N THR A 55 -8.94 -7.57 -0.10
CA THR A 55 -7.78 -8.22 0.53
C THR A 55 -6.53 -8.02 -0.31
N ALA A 56 -5.38 -8.04 0.36
CA ALA A 56 -4.07 -8.12 -0.26
C ALA A 56 -3.33 -9.36 0.26
N ASP A 57 -2.82 -10.18 -0.64
CA ASP A 57 -1.97 -11.33 -0.32
C ASP A 57 -0.54 -11.05 -0.78
N TYR A 58 0.40 -11.19 0.16
CA TYR A 58 1.84 -10.99 -0.10
C TYR A 58 2.57 -12.32 -0.02
N SER A 59 3.36 -12.65 -1.04
CA SER A 59 4.21 -13.85 -1.08
C SER A 59 5.58 -13.54 -1.68
N LEU A 60 6.58 -14.33 -1.31
CA LEU A 60 7.92 -14.21 -1.88
C LEU A 60 7.92 -14.58 -3.36
N ARG A 61 8.75 -13.90 -4.11
CA ARG A 61 9.10 -14.19 -5.51
C ARG A 61 10.49 -14.78 -5.57
N ASP A 62 10.76 -15.57 -6.61
CA ASP A 62 12.07 -16.17 -6.84
C ASP A 62 13.18 -15.14 -7.10
N ASP A 63 12.81 -13.93 -7.54
CA ASP A 63 13.72 -12.82 -7.78
C ASP A 63 14.03 -11.98 -6.52
N GLY A 64 13.60 -12.43 -5.34
CA GLY A 64 13.77 -11.73 -4.06
C GLY A 64 12.78 -10.59 -3.82
N GLY A 65 11.86 -10.34 -4.74
CA GLY A 65 10.76 -9.40 -4.57
C GLY A 65 9.56 -10.01 -3.85
N VAL A 66 8.50 -9.22 -3.74
CA VAL A 66 7.22 -9.61 -3.15
C VAL A 66 6.14 -9.60 -4.24
N ARG A 67 5.45 -10.71 -4.41
CA ARG A 67 4.22 -10.78 -5.20
C ARG A 67 3.09 -10.17 -4.36
N VAL A 68 2.32 -9.28 -4.96
CA VAL A 68 1.15 -8.63 -4.35
C VAL A 68 -0.07 -9.03 -5.14
N LEU A 69 -1.01 -9.74 -4.53
CA LEU A 69 -2.28 -10.10 -5.14
C LEU A 69 -3.41 -9.38 -4.39
N ASN A 70 -3.96 -8.34 -5.01
CA ASN A 70 -5.13 -7.65 -4.50
C ASN A 70 -6.39 -8.29 -5.08
N ARG A 71 -7.41 -8.48 -4.23
CA ARG A 71 -8.73 -8.98 -4.61
C ARG A 71 -9.81 -8.09 -4.00
N GLY A 72 -10.87 -7.84 -4.76
CA GLY A 72 -12.05 -7.12 -4.29
C GLY A 72 -13.30 -7.56 -5.02
N TYR A 73 -14.44 -7.48 -4.38
CA TYR A 73 -15.73 -7.85 -4.97
C TYR A 73 -16.44 -6.62 -5.52
N SER A 74 -16.80 -6.64 -6.80
CA SER A 74 -17.64 -5.64 -7.46
C SER A 74 -19.10 -6.07 -7.40
N ALA A 75 -19.89 -5.44 -6.53
CA ALA A 75 -21.32 -5.71 -6.45
C ALA A 75 -22.06 -5.28 -7.73
N LYS A 76 -21.56 -4.25 -8.42
CA LYS A 76 -22.13 -3.77 -9.69
C LYS A 76 -22.00 -4.80 -10.82
N GLU A 77 -20.88 -5.52 -10.86
CA GLU A 77 -20.57 -6.49 -11.91
C GLU A 77 -20.81 -7.94 -11.45
N ASN A 78 -21.13 -8.11 -10.16
CA ASN A 78 -21.33 -9.41 -9.49
C ASN A 78 -20.15 -10.36 -9.68
N GLU A 79 -18.92 -9.83 -9.57
CA GLU A 79 -17.71 -10.62 -9.77
C GLU A 79 -16.54 -10.16 -8.88
N TRP A 80 -15.60 -11.07 -8.68
CA TRP A 80 -14.32 -10.77 -8.05
C TRP A 80 -13.36 -10.17 -9.07
N LYS A 81 -12.75 -9.05 -8.68
CA LYS A 81 -11.65 -8.42 -9.42
C LYS A 81 -10.33 -8.78 -8.75
N GLU A 82 -9.32 -9.03 -9.55
CA GLU A 82 -7.97 -9.30 -9.09
C GLU A 82 -6.97 -8.40 -9.81
N ALA A 83 -5.95 -7.97 -9.08
CA ALA A 83 -4.80 -7.28 -9.63
C ALA A 83 -3.53 -7.86 -9.03
N GLU A 84 -2.63 -8.33 -9.88
CA GLU A 84 -1.33 -8.84 -9.47
C GLU A 84 -0.25 -7.82 -9.73
N GLY A 85 0.54 -7.54 -8.71
CA GLY A 85 1.69 -6.65 -8.76
C GLY A 85 2.94 -7.28 -8.19
N LYS A 86 4.02 -6.53 -8.25
CA LYS A 86 5.31 -6.89 -7.66
C LYS A 86 5.86 -5.70 -6.87
N ALA A 87 6.45 -6.00 -5.73
CA ALA A 87 7.07 -4.98 -4.89
C ALA A 87 8.53 -5.34 -4.57
N TYR A 88 9.32 -4.31 -4.33
CA TYR A 88 10.73 -4.43 -3.97
C TYR A 88 11.07 -3.37 -2.92
N PHE A 89 11.97 -3.69 -2.02
CA PHE A 89 12.50 -2.71 -1.08
C PHE A 89 13.22 -1.57 -1.82
N VAL A 90 13.02 -0.34 -1.34
CA VAL A 90 13.67 0.86 -1.91
C VAL A 90 15.02 1.10 -1.24
N LYS A 91 15.11 0.78 0.05
CA LYS A 91 16.31 0.86 0.89
C LYS A 91 16.60 -0.51 1.52
N GLY A 92 17.06 -0.55 2.75
CA GLY A 92 17.29 -1.80 3.49
C GLY A 92 15.99 -2.60 3.70
N THR A 93 16.12 -3.92 3.86
CA THR A 93 15.00 -4.85 4.03
C THR A 93 14.37 -4.79 5.44
N ASP A 94 15.00 -4.06 6.34
CA ASP A 94 14.58 -3.80 7.72
C ASP A 94 13.67 -2.56 7.87
N GLN A 95 13.37 -1.86 6.75
CA GLN A 95 12.46 -0.72 6.72
C GLN A 95 11.18 -1.06 5.96
N GLY A 96 10.04 -0.61 6.49
CA GLY A 96 8.74 -0.75 5.83
C GLY A 96 8.58 0.14 4.60
N TYR A 97 9.59 0.20 3.72
CA TYR A 97 9.60 1.05 2.54
C TYR A 97 9.87 0.25 1.27
N LEU A 98 8.80 0.00 0.53
CA LEU A 98 8.83 -0.71 -0.74
C LEU A 98 8.32 0.21 -1.87
N LYS A 99 8.57 -0.20 -3.09
CA LYS A 99 7.93 0.29 -4.30
C LYS A 99 7.12 -0.85 -4.91
N VAL A 100 5.90 -0.57 -5.36
CA VAL A 100 4.98 -1.55 -5.94
C VAL A 100 4.59 -1.15 -7.36
N SER A 101 4.49 -2.14 -8.24
CA SER A 101 4.01 -1.96 -9.61
C SER A 101 2.95 -3.01 -9.93
N PHE A 102 1.81 -2.55 -10.43
CA PHE A 102 0.77 -3.37 -11.07
C PHE A 102 0.82 -3.25 -12.60
N PHE A 103 1.47 -2.20 -13.11
CA PHE A 103 1.63 -1.92 -14.53
C PHE A 103 3.07 -1.46 -14.78
N GLY A 104 3.95 -2.41 -15.06
CA GLY A 104 5.35 -2.06 -15.38
C GLY A 104 5.46 -1.18 -16.63
N PRO A 105 6.42 -0.25 -16.68
CA PRO A 105 7.54 -0.05 -15.77
C PRO A 105 7.29 0.91 -14.59
N PHE A 106 6.05 1.33 -14.35
CA PHE A 106 5.71 2.35 -13.36
C PHE A 106 5.60 1.76 -11.95
N TYR A 107 6.26 2.40 -11.00
CA TYR A 107 6.24 2.05 -9.58
C TYR A 107 5.69 3.21 -8.75
N GLY A 108 4.86 2.87 -7.75
CA GLY A 108 4.46 3.77 -6.66
C GLY A 108 5.08 3.36 -5.34
N SER A 109 5.19 4.30 -4.41
CA SER A 109 5.62 3.99 -3.04
C SER A 109 4.58 3.16 -2.32
N TYR A 110 5.07 2.27 -1.46
CA TYR A 110 4.34 1.50 -0.48
C TYR A 110 5.09 1.65 0.85
N VAL A 111 4.60 2.55 1.71
CA VAL A 111 5.27 2.92 2.95
C VAL A 111 4.44 2.46 4.13
N VAL A 112 4.90 1.45 4.83
CA VAL A 112 4.33 1.04 6.12
C VAL A 112 4.87 2.00 7.18
N PHE A 113 4.03 2.86 7.75
CA PHE A 113 4.43 3.89 8.71
C PHE A 113 3.85 3.72 10.12
N GLU A 114 3.01 2.72 10.31
CA GLU A 114 2.59 2.15 11.61
C GLU A 114 2.41 0.65 11.45
N LEU A 115 2.80 -0.11 12.46
CA LEU A 115 2.75 -1.56 12.45
C LEU A 115 2.65 -2.09 13.88
N ASP A 116 1.83 -3.13 14.09
CA ASP A 116 1.93 -3.96 15.30
C ASP A 116 3.21 -4.82 15.21
N HIS A 117 4.29 -4.33 15.80
CA HIS A 117 5.60 -4.99 15.71
C HIS A 117 5.66 -6.35 16.41
N GLU A 118 4.80 -6.62 17.38
CA GLU A 118 4.78 -7.88 18.11
C GLU A 118 4.08 -8.98 17.30
N ASN A 119 2.83 -8.73 16.93
CA ASN A 119 1.95 -9.76 16.36
C ASN A 119 1.59 -9.52 14.89
N TYR A 120 1.95 -8.37 14.31
CA TYR A 120 1.65 -8.02 12.92
C TYR A 120 0.15 -8.09 12.60
N GLN A 121 -0.72 -7.63 13.53
CA GLN A 121 -2.17 -7.72 13.37
C GLN A 121 -2.77 -6.54 12.62
N TYR A 122 -2.09 -5.38 12.60
CA TYR A 122 -2.54 -4.19 11.87
C TYR A 122 -1.36 -3.38 11.32
N SER A 123 -1.64 -2.60 10.28
CA SER A 123 -0.68 -1.64 9.74
C SER A 123 -1.37 -0.42 9.12
N LEU A 124 -0.66 0.73 9.11
CA LEU A 124 -0.97 1.88 8.25
C LEU A 124 0.02 1.92 7.10
N VAL A 125 -0.52 2.08 5.90
CA VAL A 125 0.25 2.14 4.67
C VAL A 125 -0.12 3.40 3.90
N CYS A 126 0.86 4.09 3.31
CA CYS A 126 0.59 5.17 2.37
C CYS A 126 1.37 5.00 1.07
N GLY A 127 0.91 5.72 0.06
CA GLY A 127 1.57 5.87 -1.23
C GLY A 127 2.59 7.03 -1.24
N PRO A 128 2.90 7.57 -2.45
CA PRO A 128 3.90 8.63 -2.60
C PRO A 128 3.46 9.99 -2.04
N ASP A 129 2.18 10.17 -1.79
CA ASP A 129 1.59 11.40 -1.24
C ASP A 129 0.41 11.09 -0.32
N LYS A 130 -0.15 12.12 0.33
CA LYS A 130 -1.23 11.98 1.34
C LYS A 130 -2.60 11.68 0.76
N SER A 131 -2.76 11.54 -0.55
CA SER A 131 -4.01 11.09 -1.17
C SER A 131 -4.19 9.56 -1.10
N TYR A 132 -3.12 8.82 -0.76
CA TYR A 132 -3.13 7.38 -0.64
C TYR A 132 -2.90 6.94 0.81
N LEU A 133 -3.90 6.33 1.41
CA LEU A 133 -3.84 5.78 2.76
C LEU A 133 -4.66 4.50 2.83
N TRP A 134 -4.11 3.46 3.46
CA TRP A 134 -4.78 2.21 3.78
C TRP A 134 -4.59 1.84 5.24
N ILE A 135 -5.64 1.36 5.86
CA ILE A 135 -5.64 0.69 7.17
C ILE A 135 -5.85 -0.79 6.90
N LEU A 136 -4.86 -1.59 7.22
CA LEU A 136 -4.86 -3.03 6.99
C LEU A 136 -4.91 -3.80 8.31
N ALA A 137 -5.56 -4.98 8.29
CA ALA A 137 -5.58 -5.90 9.44
C ALA A 137 -5.51 -7.36 9.00
N ARG A 138 -5.14 -8.24 9.95
CA ARG A 138 -5.16 -9.70 9.73
C ARG A 138 -6.55 -10.32 9.82
N ALA A 139 -7.52 -9.60 10.34
CA ALA A 139 -8.92 -10.00 10.43
C ALA A 139 -9.81 -9.01 9.66
N PRO A 140 -11.00 -9.46 9.17
CA PRO A 140 -11.93 -8.60 8.45
C PRO A 140 -12.57 -7.51 9.33
N GLU A 141 -12.41 -7.62 10.63
CA GLU A 141 -12.88 -6.64 11.62
C GLU A 141 -11.72 -6.18 12.51
N MET A 142 -11.77 -4.92 12.92
CA MET A 142 -10.78 -4.32 13.81
C MET A 142 -11.47 -3.78 15.07
N LYS A 143 -10.82 -3.94 16.22
CA LYS A 143 -11.31 -3.35 17.47
C LYS A 143 -11.34 -1.83 17.36
N LYS A 144 -12.39 -1.23 17.93
CA LYS A 144 -12.63 0.21 17.81
C LYS A 144 -11.48 1.05 18.39
N ASP A 145 -10.92 0.66 19.51
CA ASP A 145 -9.80 1.36 20.16
C ASP A 145 -8.54 1.37 19.30
N VAL A 146 -8.25 0.26 18.60
CA VAL A 146 -7.15 0.17 17.64
C VAL A 146 -7.43 1.07 16.44
N MET A 147 -8.64 1.02 15.87
CA MET A 147 -9.06 1.87 14.76
C MET A 147 -8.91 3.35 15.12
N ASP A 148 -9.45 3.78 16.26
CA ASP A 148 -9.40 5.17 16.71
C ASP A 148 -7.94 5.65 16.84
N LYS A 149 -7.05 4.82 17.38
CA LYS A 149 -5.60 5.10 17.49
C LYS A 149 -4.96 5.29 16.10
N LEU A 150 -5.26 4.40 15.15
CA LEU A 150 -4.67 4.46 13.80
C LEU A 150 -5.18 5.68 13.02
N VAL A 151 -6.48 5.98 13.11
CA VAL A 151 -7.09 7.18 12.49
C VAL A 151 -6.50 8.45 13.09
N ALA A 152 -6.35 8.54 14.42
CA ALA A 152 -5.74 9.68 15.08
C ALA A 152 -4.29 9.91 14.63
N LYS A 153 -3.50 8.83 14.50
CA LYS A 153 -2.12 8.90 14.00
C LYS A 153 -2.06 9.41 12.56
N ALA A 154 -2.90 8.88 11.68
CA ALA A 154 -2.95 9.33 10.28
C ALA A 154 -3.38 10.81 10.20
N SER A 155 -4.40 11.24 10.96
CA SER A 155 -4.84 12.63 11.03
C SER A 155 -3.72 13.56 11.50
N ALA A 156 -2.99 13.19 12.55
CA ALA A 156 -1.86 13.97 13.07
C ALA A 156 -0.73 14.16 12.04
N LEU A 157 -0.58 13.24 11.10
CA LEU A 157 0.37 13.32 9.99
C LEU A 157 -0.20 14.07 8.77
N GLY A 158 -1.45 14.58 8.86
CA GLY A 158 -2.08 15.41 7.84
C GLY A 158 -2.77 14.63 6.71
N PHE A 159 -3.12 13.37 6.93
CA PHE A 159 -4.05 12.67 6.04
C PHE A 159 -5.49 13.12 6.29
N ASP A 160 -6.30 13.26 5.26
CA ASP A 160 -7.73 13.65 5.38
C ASP A 160 -8.59 12.45 5.81
N THR A 161 -8.48 12.11 7.09
CA THR A 161 -9.19 10.96 7.67
C THR A 161 -10.71 11.12 7.70
N SER A 162 -11.25 12.34 7.47
CA SER A 162 -12.68 12.57 7.33
C SER A 162 -13.26 11.94 6.07
N LYS A 163 -12.40 11.61 5.09
CA LYS A 163 -12.76 10.98 3.81
C LYS A 163 -12.48 9.48 3.77
N LEU A 164 -12.18 8.85 4.90
CA LEU A 164 -11.97 7.41 4.94
C LEU A 164 -13.22 6.65 4.52
N ILE A 165 -13.04 5.72 3.61
CA ILE A 165 -14.03 4.72 3.21
C ILE A 165 -13.75 3.45 4.00
N PHE A 166 -14.70 3.00 4.80
CA PHE A 166 -14.62 1.74 5.53
C PHE A 166 -15.13 0.60 4.64
N VAL A 167 -14.34 -0.46 4.53
CA VAL A 167 -14.62 -1.58 3.62
C VAL A 167 -15.54 -2.58 4.30
N ASP A 168 -16.65 -2.93 3.64
CA ASP A 168 -17.53 -4.01 4.09
C ASP A 168 -16.94 -5.37 3.70
N HIS A 169 -16.84 -6.27 4.67
CA HIS A 169 -16.33 -7.64 4.52
C HIS A 169 -17.43 -8.72 4.66
N ARG A 170 -18.68 -8.31 4.83
CA ARG A 170 -19.83 -9.21 4.95
C ARG A 170 -20.32 -9.74 3.60
#